data_7e13954d3b1f171667eb32252202f7f2
#
_entry.id   7e13954d3b1f171667eb32252202f7f2
#
_cell.length_a   1.000
_cell.length_b   1.000
_cell.length_c   1.000
_cell.angle_alpha   90.00
_cell.angle_beta   90.00
_cell.angle_gamma   90.00
#
_symmetry.space_group_name_H-M   'P 1'
#
loop_
_entity.id
_entity.type
_entity.pdbx_description
1 polymer ?
#
loop_
_entity_poly.entity_id
_entity_poly.type
_entity_poly.pdbx_seq_one_letter_code
_entity_poly.pdbx_strand_id
1 'polypeptide(L)'
;MPISPEGGCILDTPTINDLNICVATENGSGSASSNNILFKAIFKMGVPCSSKNMFPSNIQGLPTWYEIRASAEGYLSRKDVIDVMVMFNDATAAKDIHRVRDGGLILYDDSTPLPANLRRDGVQYIGFPAHTLVTKLVPASPLRAKQRNMVYVGALAYLFGIDMEVIKAVLEDTFGKKPAVIESNLLCIDAGYQYLKEESATQNIARLEQIPNGNKGKIITEGNTAAAIGAIYGGASVICWYPITPSSSLAESMEYYLPRLRKLKDGKKTYAIIQAEDEIASAGMIVGAGWAGARAMTSTSGPGVSLMNESIGLAYYAEVPCVFLIVQRGGPSTGLPTRTQQSDISLMYGASHGDTRHILLIPHDMNSCFDFARRSFDFADRFQTPVFVAMDLDLGMNLWSSEPLKLEKEPYELGKRLGAEQLEEWAKAGKKFRRYFDQDGDGIPYRTVPGNQHPMASYFTRGSGHDADAKYSEDENDYKYILDRVRKKFETARKFVPKPIIERERGVKTGIVCYGSSYEPVREARDRLKARGLKTNYMLIRALPLTGEVRDFLAEHDTIYLVEQNRDAQMAAIVKDEQPEVGAKIVSVLVYNGLPVTAGEVVKQIFDAAQSAQPKTATA
;
A
#
# COMPACT_ATOMS: atom_id res chain seq x y z
N MET A 1 -31.42 -26.48 -0.24
CA MET A 1 -32.18 -25.31 0.22
C MET A 1 -31.88 -24.18 -0.73
N PRO A 2 -32.85 -23.48 -1.29
CA PRO A 2 -32.60 -22.39 -2.23
C PRO A 2 -31.94 -21.23 -1.48
N ILE A 3 -30.87 -20.72 -2.06
CA ILE A 3 -30.11 -19.55 -1.60
C ILE A 3 -31.00 -18.34 -1.89
N SER A 4 -31.53 -17.70 -0.85
CA SER A 4 -32.16 -16.39 -1.01
C SER A 4 -31.09 -15.37 -1.38
N PRO A 5 -31.36 -14.44 -2.32
CA PRO A 5 -30.53 -13.27 -2.49
C PRO A 5 -30.54 -12.49 -1.16
N GLU A 6 -29.43 -11.89 -0.79
CA GLU A 6 -29.24 -11.17 0.47
C GLU A 6 -30.29 -10.06 0.64
N GLY A 7 -31.47 -10.44 1.06
CA GLY A 7 -32.49 -9.55 1.61
C GLY A 7 -32.05 -9.23 3.03
N GLY A 8 -31.67 -7.99 3.28
CA GLY A 8 -31.26 -7.51 4.58
C GLY A 8 -32.35 -7.77 5.62
N CYS A 9 -32.11 -8.76 6.46
CA CYS A 9 -32.88 -8.92 7.69
C CYS A 9 -32.63 -7.65 8.52
N ILE A 10 -33.66 -6.91 8.85
CA ILE A 10 -33.59 -5.89 9.91
C ILE A 10 -33.20 -6.69 11.14
N LEU A 11 -31.96 -6.53 11.60
CA LEU A 11 -31.49 -7.20 12.81
C LEU A 11 -32.31 -6.66 13.98
N ASP A 12 -32.92 -7.50 14.77
CA ASP A 12 -33.65 -7.11 15.98
C ASP A 12 -32.71 -6.47 17.03
N THR A 13 -31.42 -6.68 16.90
CA THR A 13 -30.37 -6.12 17.77
C THR A 13 -29.24 -5.51 16.96
N PRO A 14 -28.70 -4.34 17.38
CA PRO A 14 -27.58 -3.71 16.69
C PRO A 14 -26.31 -4.57 16.75
N THR A 15 -25.51 -4.55 15.70
CA THR A 15 -24.19 -5.19 15.72
C THR A 15 -23.23 -4.44 16.64
N ILE A 16 -22.38 -5.17 17.37
CA ILE A 16 -21.38 -4.57 18.25
C ILE A 16 -20.02 -4.54 17.54
N ASN A 17 -19.45 -3.35 17.43
CA ASN A 17 -18.12 -3.12 16.85
C ASN A 17 -17.94 -3.69 15.41
N ASP A 18 -19.00 -3.77 14.63
CA ASP A 18 -18.94 -4.06 13.19
C ASP A 18 -19.75 -2.99 12.43
N LEU A 19 -19.06 -2.02 11.84
CA LEU A 19 -19.66 -0.85 11.24
C LEU A 19 -18.79 -0.32 10.10
N ASN A 20 -19.44 0.04 8.98
CA ASN A 20 -18.79 0.77 7.87
C ASN A 20 -19.48 2.12 7.67
N ILE A 21 -18.78 3.20 8.00
CA ILE A 21 -19.22 4.58 7.83
C ILE A 21 -18.58 5.14 6.56
N CYS A 22 -19.36 5.71 5.67
CA CYS A 22 -18.88 6.49 4.53
C CYS A 22 -19.29 7.94 4.68
N VAL A 23 -18.34 8.85 4.58
CA VAL A 23 -18.57 10.30 4.62
C VAL A 23 -18.38 10.89 3.23
N ALA A 24 -19.46 11.35 2.61
CA ALA A 24 -19.47 12.00 1.30
C ALA A 24 -19.48 13.52 1.47
N THR A 25 -18.41 14.17 1.01
CA THR A 25 -18.22 15.63 1.13
C THR A 25 -17.59 16.20 -0.15
N GLU A 26 -17.33 17.49 -0.14
CA GLU A 26 -16.54 18.17 -1.18
C GLU A 26 -15.06 18.19 -0.80
N ASN A 27 -14.20 17.99 -1.79
CA ASN A 27 -12.75 18.10 -1.62
C ASN A 27 -12.39 19.56 -1.24
N GLY A 28 -11.54 19.71 -0.23
CA GLY A 28 -11.15 21.02 0.30
C GLY A 28 -12.10 21.59 1.36
N SER A 29 -13.23 20.93 1.67
CA SER A 29 -14.16 21.35 2.75
C SER A 29 -13.58 21.21 4.16
N GLY A 30 -12.41 20.56 4.32
CA GLY A 30 -11.80 20.27 5.63
C GLY A 30 -12.29 18.97 6.28
N SER A 31 -13.11 18.19 5.59
CA SER A 31 -13.65 16.92 6.08
C SER A 31 -12.58 15.86 6.43
N ALA A 32 -11.42 15.90 5.79
CA ALA A 32 -10.32 14.98 6.11
C ALA A 32 -9.90 15.07 7.59
N SER A 33 -9.87 16.29 8.17
CA SER A 33 -9.55 16.47 9.59
C SER A 33 -10.61 15.85 10.50
N SER A 34 -11.89 16.09 10.22
CA SER A 34 -13.02 15.55 10.99
C SER A 34 -13.08 14.03 10.91
N ASN A 35 -12.88 13.47 9.71
CA ASN A 35 -12.84 12.02 9.48
C ASN A 35 -11.68 11.36 10.21
N ASN A 36 -10.51 11.99 10.23
CA ASN A 36 -9.35 11.50 10.97
C ASN A 36 -9.56 11.53 12.49
N ILE A 37 -10.28 12.55 13.02
CA ILE A 37 -10.65 12.58 14.43
C ILE A 37 -11.58 11.43 14.76
N LEU A 38 -12.61 11.21 13.96
CA LEU A 38 -13.55 10.11 14.12
C LEU A 38 -12.84 8.75 14.08
N PHE A 39 -12.01 8.52 13.08
CA PHE A 39 -11.22 7.30 12.93
C PHE A 39 -10.30 7.06 14.15
N LYS A 40 -9.57 8.08 14.58
CA LYS A 40 -8.68 8.00 15.76
C LYS A 40 -9.45 7.78 17.06
N ALA A 41 -10.67 8.31 17.18
CA ALA A 41 -11.50 8.08 18.35
C ALA A 41 -11.93 6.62 18.42
N ILE A 42 -12.39 6.02 17.34
CA ILE A 42 -12.73 4.60 17.25
C ILE A 42 -11.50 3.72 17.59
N PHE A 43 -10.33 4.07 17.05
CA PHE A 43 -9.08 3.38 17.37
C PHE A 43 -8.72 3.47 18.86
N LYS A 44 -8.85 4.65 19.48
CA LYS A 44 -8.59 4.85 20.92
C LYS A 44 -9.59 4.12 21.82
N MET A 45 -10.82 3.90 21.37
CA MET A 45 -11.77 3.00 22.04
C MET A 45 -11.32 1.53 22.01
N GLY A 46 -10.22 1.20 21.36
CA GLY A 46 -9.68 -0.15 21.24
C GLY A 46 -10.33 -0.98 20.13
N VAL A 47 -11.22 -0.40 19.33
CA VAL A 47 -11.85 -1.11 18.21
C VAL A 47 -10.89 -1.14 17.02
N PRO A 48 -10.54 -2.33 16.48
CA PRO A 48 -9.74 -2.42 15.27
C PRO A 48 -10.45 -1.71 14.11
N CYS A 49 -9.73 -0.86 13.40
CA CYS A 49 -10.32 -0.06 12.34
C CYS A 49 -9.31 0.32 11.25
N SER A 50 -9.81 0.60 10.07
CA SER A 50 -9.07 1.14 8.94
C SER A 50 -9.85 2.25 8.26
N SER A 51 -9.17 3.09 7.49
CA SER A 51 -9.86 4.10 6.69
C SER A 51 -9.41 4.06 5.23
N LYS A 52 -10.32 4.45 4.33
CA LYS A 52 -10.09 4.54 2.90
C LYS A 52 -10.52 5.90 2.40
N ASN A 53 -9.60 6.67 1.82
CA ASN A 53 -9.88 7.99 1.29
C ASN A 53 -9.96 7.95 -0.24
N MET A 54 -11.13 8.24 -0.78
CA MET A 54 -11.40 8.29 -2.22
C MET A 54 -11.66 9.73 -2.62
N PHE A 55 -10.66 10.40 -3.15
CA PHE A 55 -10.70 11.81 -3.54
C PHE A 55 -10.41 11.97 -5.05
N PRO A 56 -10.79 13.10 -5.66
CA PRO A 56 -10.45 13.39 -7.05
C PRO A 56 -8.98 13.79 -7.19
N SER A 57 -8.40 13.55 -8.37
CA SER A 57 -6.99 13.88 -8.65
C SER A 57 -6.71 15.37 -8.82
N ASN A 58 -7.72 16.15 -9.06
CA ASN A 58 -7.63 17.58 -9.33
C ASN A 58 -8.77 18.34 -8.64
N ILE A 59 -8.49 19.58 -8.27
CA ILE A 59 -9.37 20.71 -7.93
C ILE A 59 -10.31 20.53 -6.72
N GLN A 60 -10.38 21.59 -5.91
CA GLN A 60 -11.37 21.81 -4.86
C GLN A 60 -12.81 21.76 -5.42
N GLY A 61 -13.75 21.30 -4.60
CA GLY A 61 -15.17 21.26 -4.92
C GLY A 61 -15.66 19.96 -5.54
N LEU A 62 -14.77 19.07 -5.98
CA LEU A 62 -15.18 17.75 -6.47
C LEU A 62 -15.54 16.80 -5.33
N PRO A 63 -16.40 15.80 -5.59
CA PRO A 63 -16.82 14.82 -4.58
C PRO A 63 -15.66 14.03 -4.02
N THR A 64 -15.65 13.84 -2.71
CA THR A 64 -14.72 12.95 -1.98
C THR A 64 -15.50 12.08 -1.01
N TRP A 65 -15.02 10.84 -0.84
CA TRP A 65 -15.60 9.88 0.09
C TRP A 65 -14.51 9.38 1.04
N TYR A 66 -14.84 9.28 2.30
CA TYR A 66 -13.98 8.73 3.32
C TYR A 66 -14.70 7.59 4.02
N GLU A 67 -14.22 6.37 3.84
CA GLU A 67 -14.81 5.19 4.47
C GLU A 67 -14.01 4.83 5.73
N ILE A 68 -14.71 4.56 6.84
CA ILE A 68 -14.13 4.05 8.08
C ILE A 68 -14.78 2.70 8.36
N ARG A 69 -13.98 1.67 8.42
CA ARG A 69 -14.41 0.36 8.87
C ARG A 69 -13.95 0.11 10.29
N ALA A 70 -14.89 -0.24 11.17
CA ALA A 70 -14.66 -0.80 12.49
C ALA A 70 -15.02 -2.29 12.47
N SER A 71 -14.20 -3.17 13.07
CA SER A 71 -14.45 -4.61 13.09
C SER A 71 -13.88 -5.24 14.35
N ALA A 72 -14.72 -5.82 15.21
CA ALA A 72 -14.27 -6.58 16.37
C ALA A 72 -13.36 -7.76 16.00
N GLU A 73 -13.61 -8.38 14.84
CA GLU A 73 -12.79 -9.49 14.30
C GLU A 73 -11.44 -9.03 13.74
N GLY A 74 -11.20 -7.72 13.72
CA GLY A 74 -9.94 -7.15 13.25
C GLY A 74 -9.76 -7.15 11.74
N TYR A 75 -10.83 -7.21 10.96
CA TYR A 75 -10.76 -7.05 9.51
C TYR A 75 -10.51 -5.59 9.14
N LEU A 76 -9.52 -5.35 8.29
CA LEU A 76 -9.08 -4.02 7.87
C LEU A 76 -9.36 -3.73 6.39
N SER A 77 -9.86 -4.68 5.62
CA SER A 77 -10.25 -4.49 4.23
C SER A 77 -11.47 -3.57 4.11
N ARG A 78 -11.69 -2.98 2.94
CA ARG A 78 -12.94 -2.28 2.64
C ARG A 78 -14.13 -3.24 2.74
N LYS A 79 -15.26 -2.79 3.30
CA LYS A 79 -16.50 -3.60 3.37
C LYS A 79 -17.29 -3.45 2.07
N ASP A 80 -18.01 -4.50 1.67
CA ASP A 80 -18.80 -4.52 0.42
C ASP A 80 -19.94 -3.50 0.43
N VAL A 81 -20.51 -3.25 1.62
CA VAL A 81 -21.69 -2.42 1.82
C VAL A 81 -21.38 -1.25 2.75
N ILE A 82 -22.13 -0.17 2.61
CA ILE A 82 -22.11 0.96 3.52
C ILE A 82 -23.27 0.82 4.48
N ASP A 83 -22.95 0.78 5.78
CA ASP A 83 -23.95 0.73 6.85
C ASP A 83 -24.50 2.13 7.14
N VAL A 84 -23.61 3.14 7.12
CA VAL A 84 -23.94 4.54 7.44
C VAL A 84 -23.29 5.47 6.40
N MET A 85 -24.11 6.28 5.76
CA MET A 85 -23.66 7.35 4.87
C MET A 85 -23.88 8.72 5.54
N VAL A 86 -22.80 9.48 5.74
CA VAL A 86 -22.87 10.91 6.06
C VAL A 86 -22.86 11.67 4.75
N MET A 87 -24.00 12.21 4.35
CA MET A 87 -24.21 12.82 3.04
C MET A 87 -24.19 14.34 3.15
N PHE A 88 -23.03 14.94 2.86
CA PHE A 88 -22.79 16.39 2.89
C PHE A 88 -22.39 16.92 1.51
N ASN A 89 -22.69 16.16 0.45
CA ASN A 89 -22.50 16.56 -0.94
C ASN A 89 -23.75 16.26 -1.76
N ASP A 90 -24.51 17.29 -2.06
CA ASP A 90 -25.77 17.18 -2.80
C ASP A 90 -25.58 16.68 -4.23
N ALA A 91 -24.43 16.98 -4.86
CA ALA A 91 -24.15 16.58 -6.24
C ALA A 91 -24.04 15.06 -6.42
N THR A 92 -23.73 14.29 -5.38
CA THR A 92 -23.64 12.84 -5.42
C THR A 92 -24.74 12.11 -4.69
N ALA A 93 -25.69 12.84 -4.08
CA ALA A 93 -26.72 12.29 -3.20
C ALA A 93 -27.46 11.10 -3.81
N ALA A 94 -27.92 11.19 -5.06
CA ALA A 94 -28.62 10.08 -5.74
C ALA A 94 -27.77 8.81 -5.81
N LYS A 95 -26.49 8.93 -6.16
CA LYS A 95 -25.55 7.80 -6.24
C LYS A 95 -25.25 7.26 -4.85
N ASP A 96 -25.03 8.10 -3.86
CA ASP A 96 -24.61 7.72 -2.52
C ASP A 96 -25.73 7.00 -1.76
N ILE A 97 -26.97 7.39 -1.94
CA ILE A 97 -28.15 6.71 -1.38
C ILE A 97 -28.23 5.24 -1.84
N HIS A 98 -27.92 4.96 -3.11
CA HIS A 98 -27.94 3.60 -3.66
C HIS A 98 -26.79 2.72 -3.15
N ARG A 99 -25.73 3.28 -2.58
CA ARG A 99 -24.59 2.54 -2.00
C ARG A 99 -24.87 2.05 -0.55
N VAL A 100 -25.85 2.63 0.10
CA VAL A 100 -26.24 2.23 1.47
C VAL A 100 -27.01 0.92 1.40
N ARG A 101 -26.69 -0.04 2.26
CA ARG A 101 -27.44 -1.31 2.33
C ARG A 101 -28.87 -1.11 2.80
N ASP A 102 -29.73 -2.09 2.56
CA ASP A 102 -31.06 -2.12 3.17
C ASP A 102 -30.92 -2.25 4.71
N GLY A 103 -31.75 -1.51 5.44
CA GLY A 103 -31.62 -1.33 6.89
C GLY A 103 -30.48 -0.38 7.30
N GLY A 104 -29.78 0.26 6.36
CA GLY A 104 -28.73 1.24 6.67
C GLY A 104 -29.26 2.64 6.98
N LEU A 105 -28.36 3.57 7.28
CA LEU A 105 -28.65 4.93 7.71
C LEU A 105 -28.02 5.97 6.78
N ILE A 106 -28.78 7.00 6.48
CA ILE A 106 -28.27 8.25 5.87
C ILE A 106 -28.42 9.37 6.89
N LEU A 107 -27.30 9.97 7.26
CA LEU A 107 -27.20 11.18 8.07
C LEU A 107 -26.92 12.35 7.13
N TYR A 108 -27.76 13.39 7.12
CA TYR A 108 -27.63 14.51 6.17
C TYR A 108 -27.85 15.88 6.81
N ASP A 109 -27.30 16.93 6.19
CA ASP A 109 -27.53 18.31 6.61
C ASP A 109 -28.91 18.76 6.11
N ASP A 110 -29.89 18.90 6.99
CA ASP A 110 -31.26 19.27 6.67
C ASP A 110 -31.45 20.80 6.47
N SER A 111 -30.38 21.56 6.62
CA SER A 111 -30.39 22.99 6.20
C SER A 111 -30.70 23.14 4.70
N THR A 112 -30.47 22.06 3.93
CA THR A 112 -30.96 21.90 2.55
C THR A 112 -31.91 20.70 2.52
N PRO A 113 -33.21 20.84 2.17
CA PRO A 113 -34.16 19.74 2.16
C PRO A 113 -33.72 18.64 1.17
N LEU A 114 -33.69 17.39 1.62
CA LEU A 114 -33.47 16.23 0.74
C LEU A 114 -34.77 15.98 -0.07
N PRO A 115 -34.71 16.03 -1.43
CA PRO A 115 -35.86 15.79 -2.28
C PRO A 115 -36.50 14.41 -2.00
N ALA A 116 -37.83 14.36 -1.89
CA ALA A 116 -38.55 13.13 -1.57
C ALA A 116 -38.32 12.01 -2.60
N ASN A 117 -38.16 12.34 -3.87
CA ASN A 117 -37.90 11.41 -4.95
C ASN A 117 -36.49 10.77 -4.91
N LEU A 118 -35.59 11.26 -4.07
CA LEU A 118 -34.28 10.64 -3.83
C LEU A 118 -34.33 9.65 -2.67
N ARG A 119 -35.34 9.69 -1.82
CA ARG A 119 -35.46 8.75 -0.71
C ARG A 119 -35.80 7.36 -1.22
N ARG A 120 -35.08 6.37 -0.71
CA ARG A 120 -35.28 4.96 -1.01
C ARG A 120 -35.91 4.25 0.19
N ASP A 121 -36.89 3.38 -0.07
CA ASP A 121 -37.44 2.50 0.94
C ASP A 121 -36.36 1.57 1.53
N GLY A 122 -36.56 1.18 2.79
CA GLY A 122 -35.63 0.29 3.48
C GLY A 122 -34.36 0.98 4.03
N VAL A 123 -34.24 2.31 3.92
CA VAL A 123 -33.13 3.08 4.50
C VAL A 123 -33.67 4.09 5.50
N GLN A 124 -33.03 4.22 6.64
CA GLN A 124 -33.34 5.23 7.65
C GLN A 124 -32.70 6.57 7.26
N TYR A 125 -33.42 7.67 7.48
CA TYR A 125 -32.93 9.03 7.22
C TYR A 125 -32.99 9.85 8.51
N ILE A 126 -31.85 10.41 8.93
CA ILE A 126 -31.75 11.35 10.04
C ILE A 126 -31.19 12.66 9.51
N GLY A 127 -32.01 13.69 9.51
CA GLY A 127 -31.59 15.06 9.20
C GLY A 127 -31.13 15.80 10.47
N PHE A 128 -30.17 16.68 10.35
CA PHE A 128 -29.78 17.59 11.40
C PHE A 128 -29.20 18.89 10.80
N PRO A 129 -29.45 20.07 11.42
CA PRO A 129 -29.14 21.36 10.78
C PRO A 129 -27.65 21.75 10.99
N ALA A 130 -26.71 21.00 10.40
CA ALA A 130 -25.30 21.21 10.62
C ALA A 130 -24.83 22.63 10.24
N HIS A 131 -25.28 23.15 9.11
CA HIS A 131 -24.97 24.51 8.69
C HIS A 131 -25.51 25.53 9.66
N THR A 132 -26.75 25.37 10.10
CA THR A 132 -27.42 26.30 11.04
C THR A 132 -26.73 26.29 12.40
N LEU A 133 -26.40 25.12 12.92
CA LEU A 133 -25.71 24.97 14.21
C LEU A 133 -24.33 25.66 14.18
N VAL A 134 -23.52 25.42 13.17
CA VAL A 134 -22.19 26.04 13.10
C VAL A 134 -22.29 27.55 12.90
N THR A 135 -23.31 28.02 12.19
CA THR A 135 -23.53 29.47 11.95
C THR A 135 -23.87 30.22 13.21
N LYS A 136 -24.59 29.60 14.13
CA LYS A 136 -24.93 30.18 15.45
C LYS A 136 -23.72 30.20 16.40
N LEU A 137 -22.86 29.19 16.33
CA LEU A 137 -21.79 28.98 17.30
C LEU A 137 -20.47 29.64 16.91
N VAL A 138 -20.18 29.73 15.62
CA VAL A 138 -18.88 30.18 15.12
C VAL A 138 -19.03 31.52 14.36
N PRO A 139 -18.25 32.55 14.73
CA PRO A 139 -18.21 33.81 13.99
C PRO A 139 -17.93 33.60 12.50
N ALA A 140 -18.41 34.50 11.66
CA ALA A 140 -18.15 34.46 10.23
C ALA A 140 -16.64 34.47 9.95
N SER A 141 -16.11 33.35 9.45
CA SER A 141 -14.68 33.17 9.16
C SER A 141 -14.50 32.06 8.12
N PRO A 142 -13.35 32.01 7.42
CA PRO A 142 -13.02 30.89 6.53
C PRO A 142 -12.98 29.53 7.25
N LEU A 143 -12.85 29.52 8.57
CA LEU A 143 -12.83 28.29 9.38
C LEU A 143 -14.22 27.70 9.58
N ARG A 144 -15.31 28.50 9.47
CA ARG A 144 -16.69 28.05 9.68
C ARG A 144 -17.04 26.84 8.78
N ALA A 145 -16.68 26.90 7.50
CA ALA A 145 -16.94 25.82 6.56
C ALA A 145 -16.24 24.49 7.00
N LYS A 146 -15.01 24.57 7.52
CA LYS A 146 -14.27 23.42 8.04
C LYS A 146 -14.89 22.87 9.32
N GLN A 147 -15.41 23.74 10.17
CA GLN A 147 -16.04 23.37 11.45
C GLN A 147 -17.44 22.75 11.28
N ARG A 148 -18.14 23.01 10.15
CA ARG A 148 -19.38 22.30 9.82
C ARG A 148 -19.19 20.78 9.84
N ASN A 149 -18.03 20.31 9.41
CA ASN A 149 -17.73 18.89 9.43
C ASN A 149 -17.49 18.32 10.84
N MET A 150 -17.22 19.14 11.84
CA MET A 150 -17.12 18.67 13.24
C MET A 150 -18.50 18.34 13.82
N VAL A 151 -19.57 18.95 13.33
CA VAL A 151 -20.92 18.71 13.83
C VAL A 151 -21.35 17.25 13.59
N TYR A 152 -21.06 16.66 12.42
CA TYR A 152 -21.41 15.26 12.18
C TYR A 152 -20.57 14.29 13.03
N VAL A 153 -19.36 14.66 13.47
CA VAL A 153 -18.58 13.83 14.40
C VAL A 153 -19.34 13.64 15.71
N GLY A 154 -19.93 14.72 16.23
CA GLY A 154 -20.77 14.67 17.43
C GLY A 154 -22.07 13.88 17.22
N ALA A 155 -22.71 14.10 16.07
CA ALA A 155 -23.92 13.34 15.69
C ALA A 155 -23.64 11.82 15.64
N LEU A 156 -22.55 11.40 15.01
CA LEU A 156 -22.13 9.99 14.98
C LEU A 156 -21.72 9.49 16.36
N ALA A 157 -21.09 10.32 17.19
CA ALA A 157 -20.71 9.95 18.55
C ALA A 157 -21.96 9.60 19.38
N TYR A 158 -23.02 10.38 19.30
CA TYR A 158 -24.28 10.09 19.96
C TYR A 158 -24.94 8.80 19.43
N LEU A 159 -25.08 8.69 18.11
CA LEU A 159 -25.78 7.57 17.49
C LEU A 159 -25.08 6.21 17.72
N PHE A 160 -23.78 6.19 17.68
CA PHE A 160 -23.00 4.95 17.73
C PHE A 160 -22.26 4.70 19.04
N GLY A 161 -22.39 5.58 20.05
CA GLY A 161 -21.81 5.39 21.36
C GLY A 161 -20.31 5.67 21.43
N ILE A 162 -19.79 6.59 20.59
CA ILE A 162 -18.38 7.00 20.66
C ILE A 162 -18.20 7.94 21.87
N ASP A 163 -17.24 7.62 22.73
CA ASP A 163 -16.99 8.36 23.95
C ASP A 163 -16.46 9.78 23.67
N MET A 164 -17.16 10.79 24.20
CA MET A 164 -16.79 12.20 24.02
C MET A 164 -15.46 12.56 24.69
N GLU A 165 -15.09 11.93 25.80
CA GLU A 165 -13.78 12.13 26.44
C GLU A 165 -12.65 11.59 25.56
N VAL A 166 -12.90 10.47 24.85
CA VAL A 166 -11.94 9.95 23.87
C VAL A 166 -11.77 10.90 22.70
N ILE A 167 -12.87 11.49 22.19
CA ILE A 167 -12.81 12.50 21.11
C ILE A 167 -11.99 13.72 21.58
N LYS A 168 -12.23 14.22 22.79
CA LYS A 168 -11.47 15.33 23.38
C LYS A 168 -9.97 15.02 23.43
N ALA A 169 -9.60 13.85 23.92
CA ALA A 169 -8.20 13.40 23.95
C ALA A 169 -7.57 13.32 22.55
N VAL A 170 -8.33 12.92 21.53
CA VAL A 170 -7.89 12.93 20.11
C VAL A 170 -7.66 14.34 19.60
N LEU A 171 -8.51 15.29 19.96
CA LEU A 171 -8.33 16.70 19.59
C LEU A 171 -7.07 17.29 20.24
N GLU A 172 -6.85 17.01 21.50
CA GLU A 172 -5.64 17.43 22.25
C GLU A 172 -4.37 16.86 21.60
N ASP A 173 -4.35 15.58 21.25
CA ASP A 173 -3.23 14.94 20.53
C ASP A 173 -3.01 15.53 19.12
N THR A 174 -4.11 15.89 18.44
CA THR A 174 -4.04 16.36 17.06
C THR A 174 -3.63 17.82 16.96
N PHE A 175 -4.17 18.70 17.81
CA PHE A 175 -3.96 20.14 17.74
C PHE A 175 -2.95 20.67 18.77
N GLY A 176 -2.52 19.84 19.72
CA GLY A 176 -1.44 20.12 20.65
C GLY A 176 -1.63 21.43 21.42
N LYS A 177 -0.73 22.39 21.23
CA LYS A 177 -0.70 23.66 21.96
C LYS A 177 -1.62 24.75 21.38
N LYS A 178 -2.75 24.40 20.80
CA LYS A 178 -3.71 25.34 20.21
C LYS A 178 -5.08 25.25 20.92
N PRO A 179 -5.21 25.69 22.19
CA PRO A 179 -6.43 25.49 22.98
C PRO A 179 -7.68 26.09 22.30
N ALA A 180 -7.60 27.27 21.72
CA ALA A 180 -8.73 27.91 21.05
C ALA A 180 -9.26 27.08 19.86
N VAL A 181 -8.39 26.31 19.15
CA VAL A 181 -8.80 25.41 18.09
C VAL A 181 -9.49 24.18 18.66
N ILE A 182 -8.98 23.65 19.77
CA ILE A 182 -9.58 22.50 20.47
C ILE A 182 -10.97 22.86 20.96
N GLU A 183 -11.11 23.98 21.69
CA GLU A 183 -12.38 24.48 22.24
C GLU A 183 -13.42 24.70 21.16
N SER A 184 -13.03 25.36 20.06
CA SER A 184 -13.94 25.66 18.94
C SER A 184 -14.41 24.39 18.21
N ASN A 185 -13.55 23.38 18.08
CA ASN A 185 -13.94 22.09 17.52
C ASN A 185 -14.85 21.30 18.46
N LEU A 186 -14.53 21.27 19.77
CA LEU A 186 -15.37 20.62 20.77
C LEU A 186 -16.77 21.23 20.83
N LEU A 187 -16.88 22.57 20.74
CA LEU A 187 -18.16 23.27 20.70
C LEU A 187 -19.04 22.77 19.55
N CYS A 188 -18.46 22.60 18.35
CA CYS A 188 -19.19 22.10 17.19
C CYS A 188 -19.55 20.62 17.31
N ILE A 189 -18.67 19.79 17.86
CA ILE A 189 -18.92 18.36 18.10
C ILE A 189 -20.04 18.20 19.13
N ASP A 190 -19.95 18.93 20.23
CA ASP A 190 -20.98 18.87 21.28
C ASP A 190 -22.34 19.33 20.76
N ALA A 191 -22.39 20.36 19.93
CA ALA A 191 -23.65 20.80 19.31
C ALA A 191 -24.33 19.71 18.49
N GLY A 192 -23.58 18.96 17.70
CA GLY A 192 -24.14 17.82 16.94
C GLY A 192 -24.61 16.68 17.85
N TYR A 193 -23.86 16.39 18.91
CA TYR A 193 -24.20 15.38 19.91
C TYR A 193 -25.49 15.74 20.65
N GLN A 194 -25.57 16.96 21.21
CA GLN A 194 -26.71 17.41 22.00
C GLN A 194 -27.98 17.54 21.14
N TYR A 195 -27.86 18.05 19.92
CA TYR A 195 -29.00 18.16 19.02
C TYR A 195 -29.70 16.81 18.80
N LEU A 196 -28.95 15.77 18.42
CA LEU A 196 -29.56 14.45 18.19
C LEU A 196 -30.05 13.78 19.50
N LYS A 197 -29.43 14.11 20.63
CA LYS A 197 -29.87 13.65 21.95
C LYS A 197 -31.19 14.29 22.35
N GLU A 198 -31.38 15.59 22.13
CA GLU A 198 -32.61 16.31 22.40
C GLU A 198 -33.77 15.85 21.50
N GLU A 199 -33.47 15.59 20.23
CA GLU A 199 -34.43 14.98 19.29
C GLU A 199 -34.71 13.51 19.56
N SER A 200 -34.05 12.90 20.54
CA SER A 200 -34.16 11.46 20.86
C SER A 200 -33.94 10.55 19.63
N ALA A 201 -33.04 10.95 18.75
CA ALA A 201 -32.74 10.22 17.53
C ALA A 201 -32.18 8.83 17.84
N THR A 202 -32.71 7.81 17.20
CA THR A 202 -32.30 6.41 17.41
C THR A 202 -31.95 5.70 16.11
N GLN A 203 -31.12 4.70 16.22
CA GLN A 203 -30.80 3.75 15.14
C GLN A 203 -30.61 2.34 15.70
N ASN A 204 -30.80 1.33 14.87
CA ASN A 204 -30.67 -0.08 15.26
C ASN A 204 -29.65 -0.83 14.35
N ILE A 205 -28.60 -0.13 13.87
CA ILE A 205 -27.63 -0.68 12.93
C ILE A 205 -26.45 -1.29 13.67
N ALA A 206 -25.79 -0.47 14.51
CA ALA A 206 -24.60 -0.88 15.24
C ALA A 206 -24.37 -0.02 16.48
N ARG A 207 -23.56 -0.53 17.38
CA ARG A 207 -23.03 0.19 18.54
C ARG A 207 -21.53 -0.04 18.62
N LEU A 208 -20.76 1.03 18.85
CA LEU A 208 -19.34 0.95 19.14
C LEU A 208 -19.16 0.94 20.66
N GLU A 209 -18.57 -0.11 21.16
CA GLU A 209 -18.25 -0.30 22.57
C GLU A 209 -16.74 -0.38 22.75
N GLN A 210 -16.25 0.18 23.85
CA GLN A 210 -14.85 0.15 24.17
C GLN A 210 -14.35 -1.29 24.36
N ILE A 211 -13.28 -1.65 23.65
CA ILE A 211 -12.57 -2.91 23.84
C ILE A 211 -11.34 -2.63 24.70
N PRO A 212 -11.34 -3.03 25.99
CA PRO A 212 -10.21 -2.78 26.86
C PRO A 212 -8.92 -3.39 26.30
N ASN A 213 -7.89 -2.54 26.12
CA ASN A 213 -6.60 -2.93 25.53
C ASN A 213 -6.64 -3.46 24.08
N GLY A 214 -7.74 -3.35 23.35
CA GLY A 214 -7.88 -3.93 22.00
C GLY A 214 -6.83 -3.41 21.00
N ASN A 215 -6.48 -2.13 21.07
CA ASN A 215 -5.42 -1.52 20.26
C ASN A 215 -4.19 -1.09 21.08
N LYS A 216 -4.01 -1.65 22.30
CA LYS A 216 -2.86 -1.30 23.14
C LYS A 216 -1.55 -1.64 22.43
N GLY A 217 -0.67 -0.65 22.35
CA GLY A 217 0.63 -0.79 21.69
C GLY A 217 0.59 -0.65 20.18
N LYS A 218 -0.59 -0.71 19.54
CA LYS A 218 -0.72 -0.49 18.10
C LYS A 218 -0.57 0.98 17.71
N ILE A 219 -0.24 1.21 16.46
CA ILE A 219 -0.11 2.53 15.84
C ILE A 219 -1.08 2.69 14.68
N ILE A 220 -1.31 3.94 14.30
CA ILE A 220 -1.94 4.31 13.04
C ILE A 220 -0.86 4.88 12.13
N THR A 221 -0.72 4.33 10.94
CA THR A 221 0.21 4.84 9.94
C THR A 221 -0.28 4.52 8.51
N GLU A 222 0.32 5.18 7.53
CA GLU A 222 0.19 4.84 6.11
C GLU A 222 1.46 4.17 5.59
N GLY A 223 1.35 3.40 4.52
CA GLY A 223 2.47 2.65 3.95
C GLY A 223 3.60 3.55 3.45
N ASN A 224 3.30 4.71 2.89
CA ASN A 224 4.31 5.68 2.44
C ASN A 224 5.18 6.17 3.60
N THR A 225 4.58 6.51 4.74
CA THR A 225 5.32 6.88 5.96
C THR A 225 6.15 5.72 6.50
N ALA A 226 5.56 4.52 6.56
CA ALA A 226 6.28 3.32 7.01
C ALA A 226 7.48 3.00 6.10
N ALA A 227 7.30 3.04 4.79
CA ALA A 227 8.37 2.82 3.80
C ALA A 227 9.46 3.92 3.87
N ALA A 228 9.08 5.19 4.04
CA ALA A 228 10.02 6.30 4.22
C ALA A 228 10.93 6.08 5.45
N ILE A 229 10.33 5.72 6.59
CA ILE A 229 11.09 5.40 7.81
C ILE A 229 11.97 4.16 7.55
N GLY A 230 11.43 3.12 6.90
CA GLY A 230 12.18 1.93 6.52
C GLY A 230 13.39 2.26 5.66
N ALA A 231 13.25 3.08 4.63
CA ALA A 231 14.36 3.54 3.78
C ALA A 231 15.42 4.31 4.57
N ILE A 232 15.04 5.15 5.53
CA ILE A 232 15.97 5.85 6.41
C ILE A 232 16.77 4.85 7.27
N TYR A 233 16.12 3.85 7.83
CA TYR A 233 16.77 2.77 8.59
C TYR A 233 17.62 1.86 7.69
N GLY A 234 17.23 1.69 6.42
CA GLY A 234 18.04 1.04 5.38
C GLY A 234 19.24 1.86 4.91
N GLY A 235 19.48 3.04 5.49
CA GLY A 235 20.66 3.86 5.19
C GLY A 235 20.54 4.72 3.94
N ALA A 236 19.35 4.99 3.42
CA ALA A 236 19.14 5.91 2.31
C ALA A 236 19.91 7.23 2.54
N SER A 237 20.81 7.57 1.65
CA SER A 237 21.68 8.75 1.75
C SER A 237 21.48 9.75 0.63
N VAL A 238 21.00 9.32 -0.53
CA VAL A 238 20.65 10.20 -1.67
C VAL A 238 19.25 9.84 -2.13
N ILE A 239 18.34 10.80 -2.04
CA ILE A 239 16.94 10.67 -2.43
C ILE A 239 16.67 11.70 -3.52
N CYS A 240 16.36 11.25 -4.72
CA CYS A 240 15.97 12.11 -5.83
C CYS A 240 14.56 11.73 -6.28
N TRP A 241 13.64 12.68 -6.33
CA TRP A 241 12.25 12.40 -6.60
C TRP A 241 11.57 13.50 -7.41
N TYR A 242 10.44 13.18 -8.01
CA TYR A 242 9.57 14.12 -8.67
C TYR A 242 8.12 13.91 -8.18
N PRO A 243 7.35 14.98 -7.91
CA PRO A 243 6.00 14.87 -7.36
C PRO A 243 5.04 14.13 -8.27
N ILE A 244 4.50 13.02 -7.78
CA ILE A 244 3.47 12.24 -8.46
C ILE A 244 2.59 11.51 -7.43
N THR A 245 1.27 11.64 -7.57
CA THR A 245 0.31 10.86 -6.76
C THR A 245 0.36 9.40 -7.19
N PRO A 246 0.41 8.41 -6.26
CA PRO A 246 0.29 8.54 -4.81
C PRO A 246 1.63 8.54 -4.04
N SER A 247 2.79 8.66 -4.68
CA SER A 247 4.10 8.48 -4.05
C SER A 247 4.66 9.73 -3.35
N SER A 248 4.11 10.94 -3.61
CA SER A 248 4.65 12.20 -3.06
C SER A 248 4.75 12.20 -1.54
N SER A 249 3.74 11.66 -0.83
CA SER A 249 3.76 11.62 0.64
C SER A 249 4.87 10.75 1.21
N LEU A 250 5.44 9.81 0.43
CA LEU A 250 6.64 9.06 0.83
C LEU A 250 7.86 9.99 0.89
N ALA A 251 8.10 10.76 -0.16
CA ALA A 251 9.21 11.71 -0.20
C ALA A 251 9.05 12.84 0.84
N GLU A 252 7.84 13.38 0.99
CA GLU A 252 7.50 14.35 2.04
C GLU A 252 7.73 13.79 3.44
N SER A 253 7.41 12.51 3.69
CA SER A 253 7.73 11.82 4.94
C SER A 253 9.25 11.71 5.13
N MET A 254 10.03 11.46 4.09
CA MET A 254 11.49 11.48 4.18
C MET A 254 12.02 12.87 4.52
N GLU A 255 11.49 13.93 3.92
CA GLU A 255 11.84 15.33 4.27
C GLU A 255 11.53 15.64 5.74
N TYR A 256 10.46 15.08 6.27
CA TYR A 256 10.09 15.25 7.67
C TYR A 256 10.98 14.47 8.64
N TYR A 257 11.28 13.19 8.34
CA TYR A 257 11.96 12.28 9.28
C TYR A 257 13.49 12.32 9.17
N LEU A 258 14.10 12.54 8.01
CA LEU A 258 15.55 12.59 7.83
C LEU A 258 16.26 13.60 8.76
N PRO A 259 15.78 14.86 8.90
CA PRO A 259 16.39 15.81 9.83
C PRO A 259 16.34 15.37 11.30
N ARG A 260 15.41 14.50 11.66
CA ARG A 260 15.20 14.00 13.02
C ARG A 260 16.02 12.75 13.31
N LEU A 261 16.19 11.88 12.33
CA LEU A 261 16.76 10.54 12.50
C LEU A 261 18.23 10.44 12.02
N ARG A 262 18.68 11.34 11.13
CA ARG A 262 20.00 11.27 10.46
C ARG A 262 20.85 12.52 10.66
N LYS A 263 20.77 13.16 11.82
CA LYS A 263 21.57 14.33 12.16
C LYS A 263 22.81 13.93 12.96
N LEU A 264 24.00 14.36 12.51
CA LEU A 264 25.22 14.20 13.27
C LEU A 264 25.26 15.18 14.47
N LYS A 265 26.13 14.88 15.47
CA LYS A 265 26.29 15.72 16.67
C LYS A 265 26.73 17.15 16.33
N ASP A 266 27.53 17.33 15.29
CA ASP A 266 27.98 18.64 14.78
C ASP A 266 26.94 19.34 13.89
N GLY A 267 25.74 18.75 13.73
CA GLY A 267 24.67 19.28 12.90
C GLY A 267 24.79 19.01 11.41
N LYS A 268 25.85 18.36 10.95
CA LYS A 268 26.01 18.01 9.54
C LYS A 268 24.97 16.99 9.10
N LYS A 269 24.48 17.16 7.87
CA LYS A 269 23.57 16.21 7.23
C LYS A 269 24.37 15.05 6.63
N THR A 270 23.89 13.83 6.84
CA THR A 270 24.45 12.60 6.23
C THR A 270 23.59 12.12 5.06
N TYR A 271 22.82 13.00 4.47
CA TYR A 271 21.88 12.73 3.39
C TYR A 271 21.68 13.94 2.50
N ALA A 272 21.26 13.68 1.26
CA ALA A 272 20.72 14.66 0.34
C ALA A 272 19.32 14.24 -0.12
N ILE A 273 18.38 15.17 -0.13
CA ILE A 273 17.06 14.97 -0.71
C ILE A 273 16.83 16.08 -1.74
N ILE A 274 16.48 15.70 -2.96
CA ILE A 274 16.44 16.57 -4.12
C ILE A 274 15.12 16.31 -4.86
N GLN A 275 14.31 17.34 -5.00
CA GLN A 275 13.24 17.33 -5.99
C GLN A 275 13.86 17.65 -7.34
N ALA A 276 13.82 16.68 -8.25
CA ALA A 276 14.36 16.79 -9.58
C ALA A 276 13.39 17.55 -10.52
N GLU A 277 13.85 17.80 -11.73
CA GLU A 277 13.04 18.49 -12.74
C GLU A 277 11.95 17.57 -13.32
N ASP A 278 12.27 16.25 -13.41
CA ASP A 278 11.35 15.20 -13.82
C ASP A 278 11.79 13.82 -13.29
N GLU A 279 11.07 12.76 -13.66
CA GLU A 279 11.39 11.38 -13.32
C GLU A 279 12.68 10.90 -13.98
N ILE A 280 12.96 11.32 -15.21
CA ILE A 280 14.18 10.95 -15.96
C ILE A 280 15.42 11.46 -15.23
N ALA A 281 15.39 12.73 -14.82
CA ALA A 281 16.47 13.34 -14.04
C ALA A 281 16.62 12.64 -12.67
N SER A 282 15.51 12.32 -11.99
CA SER A 282 15.53 11.58 -10.72
C SER A 282 16.24 10.25 -10.85
N ALA A 283 15.94 9.47 -11.89
CA ALA A 283 16.55 8.18 -12.16
C ALA A 283 18.05 8.31 -12.47
N GLY A 284 18.43 9.24 -13.34
CA GLY A 284 19.83 9.50 -13.65
C GLY A 284 20.66 9.87 -12.42
N MET A 285 20.10 10.73 -11.54
CA MET A 285 20.78 11.15 -10.30
C MET A 285 20.99 9.96 -9.35
N ILE A 286 20.00 9.09 -9.14
CA ILE A 286 20.18 7.94 -8.23
C ILE A 286 21.12 6.89 -8.78
N VAL A 287 21.17 6.70 -10.11
CA VAL A 287 22.14 5.80 -10.75
C VAL A 287 23.57 6.34 -10.55
N GLY A 288 23.80 7.63 -10.80
CA GLY A 288 25.10 8.26 -10.53
C GLY A 288 25.53 8.18 -9.07
N ALA A 289 24.58 8.44 -8.13
CA ALA A 289 24.85 8.35 -6.71
C ALA A 289 25.14 6.90 -6.25
N GLY A 290 24.40 5.90 -6.77
CA GLY A 290 24.62 4.48 -6.49
C GLY A 290 25.96 3.98 -7.02
N TRP A 291 26.37 4.46 -8.20
CA TRP A 291 27.71 4.20 -8.74
C TRP A 291 28.81 4.76 -7.83
N ALA A 292 28.60 5.95 -7.28
CA ALA A 292 29.52 6.56 -6.34
C ALA A 292 29.53 5.89 -4.95
N GLY A 293 28.67 4.90 -4.71
CA GLY A 293 28.62 4.12 -3.48
C GLY A 293 27.61 4.61 -2.44
N ALA A 294 26.75 5.57 -2.80
CA ALA A 294 25.64 5.99 -1.96
C ALA A 294 24.50 4.96 -2.01
N ARG A 295 23.75 4.83 -0.91
CA ARG A 295 22.44 4.17 -0.91
C ARG A 295 21.41 5.15 -1.46
N ALA A 296 21.14 5.05 -2.75
CA ALA A 296 20.34 6.00 -3.50
C ALA A 296 18.97 5.44 -3.85
N MET A 297 17.94 6.30 -3.80
CA MET A 297 16.57 5.92 -4.13
C MET A 297 15.79 7.03 -4.82
N THR A 298 14.76 6.60 -5.54
CA THR A 298 13.64 7.44 -5.98
C THR A 298 12.31 6.85 -5.54
N SER A 299 11.26 7.69 -5.50
CA SER A 299 9.88 7.23 -5.35
C SER A 299 9.02 7.77 -6.48
N THR A 300 8.17 6.91 -7.05
CA THR A 300 7.29 7.27 -8.17
C THR A 300 6.08 6.34 -8.27
N SER A 301 5.34 6.44 -9.37
CA SER A 301 4.22 5.57 -9.75
C SER A 301 4.48 4.99 -11.14
N GLY A 302 3.56 4.17 -11.68
CA GLY A 302 3.70 3.50 -12.97
C GLY A 302 4.14 4.42 -14.13
N PRO A 303 3.55 5.61 -14.33
CA PRO A 303 3.98 6.53 -15.39
C PRO A 303 5.47 6.93 -15.28
N GLY A 304 5.96 7.16 -14.04
CA GLY A 304 7.36 7.49 -13.83
C GLY A 304 8.29 6.30 -14.12
N VAL A 305 7.89 5.06 -13.81
CA VAL A 305 8.66 3.87 -14.20
C VAL A 305 8.82 3.82 -15.72
N SER A 306 7.78 4.14 -16.47
CA SER A 306 7.86 4.21 -17.96
C SER A 306 8.88 5.23 -18.44
N LEU A 307 8.97 6.41 -17.80
CA LEU A 307 9.95 7.44 -18.13
C LEU A 307 11.38 7.07 -17.70
N MET A 308 11.53 6.32 -16.61
CA MET A 308 12.82 5.93 -16.04
C MET A 308 13.47 4.72 -16.73
N ASN A 309 12.78 4.05 -17.68
CA ASN A 309 13.18 2.77 -18.25
C ASN A 309 14.62 2.73 -18.76
N GLU A 310 15.10 3.75 -19.46
CA GLU A 310 16.47 3.79 -19.97
C GLU A 310 17.50 3.81 -18.83
N SER A 311 17.28 4.64 -17.81
CA SER A 311 18.18 4.70 -16.63
C SER A 311 18.14 3.39 -15.83
N ILE A 312 17.00 2.72 -15.74
CA ILE A 312 16.87 1.39 -15.12
C ILE A 312 17.69 0.35 -15.90
N GLY A 313 17.63 0.38 -17.23
CA GLY A 313 18.42 -0.50 -18.11
C GLY A 313 19.92 -0.27 -17.97
N LEU A 314 20.34 1.00 -17.93
CA LEU A 314 21.74 1.37 -17.65
C LEU A 314 22.20 0.81 -16.29
N ALA A 315 21.42 1.01 -15.22
CA ALA A 315 21.75 0.52 -13.89
C ALA A 315 21.80 -1.01 -13.83
N TYR A 316 20.91 -1.69 -14.56
CA TYR A 316 20.88 -3.16 -14.65
C TYR A 316 22.13 -3.71 -15.32
N TYR A 317 22.50 -3.20 -16.51
CA TYR A 317 23.59 -3.72 -17.31
C TYR A 317 24.98 -3.30 -16.79
N ALA A 318 25.10 -2.05 -16.29
CA ALA A 318 26.31 -1.56 -15.61
C ALA A 318 26.45 -2.04 -14.15
N GLU A 319 25.43 -2.73 -13.64
CA GLU A 319 25.37 -3.31 -12.29
C GLU A 319 25.57 -2.25 -11.19
N VAL A 320 24.72 -1.23 -11.23
CA VAL A 320 24.70 -0.13 -10.26
C VAL A 320 23.56 -0.32 -9.28
N PRO A 321 23.83 -0.39 -7.96
CA PRO A 321 22.79 -0.47 -6.95
C PRO A 321 21.95 0.81 -6.88
N CYS A 322 20.64 0.68 -6.96
CA CYS A 322 19.70 1.77 -6.68
C CYS A 322 18.32 1.18 -6.33
N VAL A 323 17.48 1.97 -5.65
CA VAL A 323 16.18 1.54 -5.16
C VAL A 323 15.08 2.40 -5.76
N PHE A 324 14.02 1.73 -6.24
CA PHE A 324 12.81 2.34 -6.77
C PHE A 324 11.64 1.96 -5.87
N LEU A 325 11.10 2.92 -5.12
CA LEU A 325 9.88 2.75 -4.32
C LEU A 325 8.68 3.16 -5.18
N ILE A 326 7.88 2.18 -5.59
CA ILE A 326 6.77 2.38 -6.52
C ILE A 326 5.45 2.27 -5.79
N VAL A 327 4.63 3.32 -5.87
CA VAL A 327 3.26 3.31 -5.37
C VAL A 327 2.32 3.30 -6.56
N GLN A 328 1.79 2.11 -6.89
CA GLN A 328 0.98 1.87 -8.07
C GLN A 328 -0.38 2.56 -7.98
N ARG A 329 -0.91 2.95 -9.13
CA ARG A 329 -2.25 3.55 -9.29
C ARG A 329 -2.93 3.02 -10.54
N GLY A 330 -4.21 3.36 -10.73
CA GLY A 330 -4.93 2.95 -11.93
C GLY A 330 -4.32 3.50 -13.22
N GLY A 331 -3.80 2.60 -14.08
CA GLY A 331 -3.31 2.86 -15.43
C GLY A 331 -4.31 2.39 -16.49
N PRO A 332 -3.96 2.43 -17.81
CA PRO A 332 -2.72 2.94 -18.40
C PRO A 332 -2.66 4.47 -18.53
N SER A 333 -1.49 5.00 -18.95
CA SER A 333 -1.19 6.44 -19.07
C SER A 333 -1.34 7.16 -17.73
N THR A 334 -1.83 8.40 -17.72
CA THR A 334 -2.17 9.13 -16.48
C THR A 334 -3.22 8.37 -15.66
N GLY A 335 -4.16 7.71 -16.34
CA GLY A 335 -5.15 6.82 -15.78
C GLY A 335 -6.00 7.46 -14.68
N LEU A 336 -6.06 6.81 -13.54
CA LEU A 336 -6.78 7.26 -12.36
C LEU A 336 -5.79 7.52 -11.20
N PRO A 337 -5.20 8.72 -11.11
CA PRO A 337 -4.12 9.01 -10.15
C PRO A 337 -4.45 8.74 -8.69
N THR A 338 -5.73 8.79 -8.33
CA THR A 338 -6.24 8.64 -6.97
C THR A 338 -7.07 7.37 -6.79
N ARG A 339 -6.80 6.35 -7.62
CA ARG A 339 -7.44 5.03 -7.53
C ARG A 339 -6.38 3.95 -7.46
N THR A 340 -6.63 2.92 -6.62
CA THR A 340 -5.68 1.83 -6.42
C THR A 340 -5.75 0.81 -7.55
N GLN A 341 -4.60 0.25 -7.89
CA GLN A 341 -4.47 -0.88 -8.81
C GLN A 341 -3.08 -1.50 -8.64
N GLN A 342 -2.90 -2.76 -9.01
CA GLN A 342 -1.61 -3.46 -9.03
C GLN A 342 -1.29 -3.89 -10.46
N SER A 343 -1.25 -2.94 -11.41
CA SER A 343 -1.12 -3.20 -12.84
C SER A 343 0.27 -2.91 -13.42
N ASP A 344 1.26 -2.66 -12.56
CA ASP A 344 2.63 -2.35 -12.98
C ASP A 344 3.63 -3.46 -12.61
N ILE A 345 3.16 -4.64 -12.16
CA ILE A 345 4.01 -5.76 -11.74
C ILE A 345 4.86 -6.25 -12.91
N SER A 346 4.24 -6.50 -14.07
CA SER A 346 4.97 -6.94 -15.27
C SER A 346 5.92 -5.86 -15.78
N LEU A 347 5.51 -4.58 -15.71
CA LEU A 347 6.35 -3.44 -16.09
C LEU A 347 7.61 -3.37 -15.23
N MET A 348 7.49 -3.48 -13.91
CA MET A 348 8.63 -3.44 -12.99
C MET A 348 9.51 -4.69 -13.13
N TYR A 349 8.90 -5.89 -13.28
CA TYR A 349 9.64 -7.15 -13.36
C TYR A 349 10.52 -7.25 -14.60
N GLY A 350 10.03 -6.74 -15.74
CA GLY A 350 10.77 -6.69 -17.02
C GLY A 350 11.15 -5.27 -17.43
N ALA A 351 11.38 -4.36 -16.50
CA ALA A 351 11.69 -2.96 -16.82
C ALA A 351 12.93 -2.84 -17.71
N SER A 352 12.93 -1.83 -18.60
CA SER A 352 13.85 -1.61 -19.69
C SER A 352 13.61 -2.54 -20.90
N HIS A 353 14.49 -2.47 -21.87
CA HIS A 353 14.48 -3.29 -23.07
C HIS A 353 15.54 -4.40 -22.98
N GLY A 354 15.43 -5.41 -23.82
CA GLY A 354 16.31 -6.57 -23.83
C GLY A 354 15.95 -7.59 -22.74
N ASP A 355 16.89 -8.46 -22.42
CA ASP A 355 16.72 -9.57 -21.48
C ASP A 355 16.93 -9.12 -20.04
N THR A 356 15.93 -8.46 -19.47
CA THR A 356 15.98 -7.94 -18.10
C THR A 356 15.04 -8.70 -17.16
N ARG A 357 15.41 -8.84 -15.90
CA ARG A 357 14.57 -9.28 -14.78
C ARG A 357 15.01 -8.57 -13.52
N HIS A 358 14.07 -8.03 -12.77
CA HIS A 358 14.35 -7.24 -11.56
C HIS A 358 13.83 -7.92 -10.30
N ILE A 359 14.51 -7.63 -9.17
CA ILE A 359 14.02 -8.02 -7.85
C ILE A 359 12.88 -7.07 -7.47
N LEU A 360 11.70 -7.64 -7.20
CA LEU A 360 10.55 -6.93 -6.67
C LEU A 360 10.27 -7.40 -5.24
N LEU A 361 10.18 -6.47 -4.31
CA LEU A 361 9.69 -6.70 -2.95
C LEU A 361 8.26 -6.17 -2.90
N ILE A 362 7.29 -7.00 -2.48
CA ILE A 362 5.85 -6.70 -2.56
C ILE A 362 5.29 -6.65 -1.13
N PRO A 363 5.26 -5.48 -0.49
CA PRO A 363 4.68 -5.30 0.84
C PRO A 363 3.17 -5.55 0.84
N HIS A 364 2.63 -5.97 2.01
CA HIS A 364 1.23 -6.29 2.19
C HIS A 364 0.59 -5.64 3.43
N ASP A 365 1.43 -5.11 4.31
CA ASP A 365 1.05 -4.40 5.53
C ASP A 365 2.09 -3.32 5.89
N MET A 366 1.84 -2.56 6.94
CA MET A 366 2.70 -1.45 7.35
C MET A 366 4.10 -1.90 7.77
N ASN A 367 4.22 -3.03 8.46
CA ASN A 367 5.50 -3.57 8.86
C ASN A 367 6.33 -4.07 7.68
N SER A 368 5.70 -4.68 6.67
CA SER A 368 6.38 -5.07 5.45
C SER A 368 6.73 -3.87 4.55
N CYS A 369 5.92 -2.79 4.55
CA CYS A 369 6.31 -1.53 3.91
C CYS A 369 7.62 -0.98 4.50
N PHE A 370 7.72 -0.99 5.84
CA PHE A 370 8.95 -0.61 6.54
C PHE A 370 10.12 -1.58 6.24
N ASP A 371 9.93 -2.87 6.45
CA ASP A 371 11.00 -3.88 6.34
C ASP A 371 11.54 -4.00 4.91
N PHE A 372 10.66 -4.00 3.91
CA PHE A 372 11.07 -4.16 2.53
C PHE A 372 11.74 -2.90 1.98
N ALA A 373 11.28 -1.71 2.38
CA ALA A 373 11.98 -0.47 2.06
C ALA A 373 13.37 -0.43 2.73
N ARG A 374 13.51 -0.92 3.97
CA ARG A 374 14.80 -1.04 4.66
C ARG A 374 15.74 -2.01 3.94
N ARG A 375 15.27 -3.22 3.65
CA ARG A 375 16.07 -4.31 3.05
C ARG A 375 16.36 -4.12 1.56
N SER A 376 15.60 -3.28 0.87
CA SER A 376 15.79 -3.06 -0.57
C SER A 376 17.20 -2.56 -0.90
N PHE A 377 17.81 -1.77 -0.03
CA PHE A 377 19.20 -1.29 -0.19
C PHE A 377 20.21 -2.43 0.00
N ASP A 378 19.96 -3.33 0.93
CA ASP A 378 20.81 -4.51 1.14
C ASP A 378 20.76 -5.44 -0.08
N PHE A 379 19.59 -5.63 -0.68
CA PHE A 379 19.44 -6.36 -1.93
C PHE A 379 20.12 -5.65 -3.09
N ALA A 380 19.94 -4.33 -3.20
CA ALA A 380 20.58 -3.55 -4.26
C ALA A 380 22.11 -3.64 -4.18
N ASP A 381 22.69 -3.48 -2.99
CA ASP A 381 24.13 -3.57 -2.77
C ASP A 381 24.66 -5.00 -2.96
N ARG A 382 23.97 -6.02 -2.40
CA ARG A 382 24.36 -7.42 -2.54
C ARG A 382 24.39 -7.86 -3.99
N PHE A 383 23.32 -7.58 -4.73
CA PHE A 383 23.17 -8.03 -6.12
C PHE A 383 23.64 -7.03 -7.16
N GLN A 384 24.04 -5.83 -6.73
CA GLN A 384 24.50 -4.76 -7.63
C GLN A 384 23.53 -4.56 -8.80
N THR A 385 22.28 -4.18 -8.47
CA THR A 385 21.17 -4.10 -9.43
C THR A 385 20.09 -3.15 -8.94
N PRO A 386 19.27 -2.59 -9.82
CA PRO A 386 18.02 -1.94 -9.42
C PRO A 386 17.10 -2.90 -8.63
N VAL A 387 16.52 -2.41 -7.54
CA VAL A 387 15.53 -3.15 -6.74
C VAL A 387 14.27 -2.33 -6.61
N PHE A 388 13.12 -2.95 -6.84
CA PHE A 388 11.81 -2.32 -6.73
C PHE A 388 11.11 -2.73 -5.43
N VAL A 389 10.44 -1.78 -4.78
CA VAL A 389 9.46 -2.03 -3.74
C VAL A 389 8.10 -1.64 -4.30
N ALA A 390 7.25 -2.64 -4.53
CA ALA A 390 5.99 -2.50 -5.25
C ALA A 390 4.82 -2.38 -4.26
N MET A 391 4.47 -1.16 -3.89
CA MET A 391 3.25 -0.82 -3.15
C MET A 391 2.14 -0.40 -4.11
N ASP A 392 0.94 -0.17 -3.59
CA ASP A 392 -0.16 0.47 -4.29
C ASP A 392 -0.75 1.60 -3.45
N LEU A 393 -1.68 2.38 -4.03
CA LEU A 393 -2.31 3.51 -3.36
C LEU A 393 -3.01 3.10 -2.07
N ASP A 394 -3.65 1.92 -2.02
CA ASP A 394 -4.39 1.49 -0.83
C ASP A 394 -3.46 1.29 0.37
N LEU A 395 -2.31 0.66 0.18
CA LEU A 395 -1.28 0.58 1.22
C LEU A 395 -0.64 1.94 1.48
N GLY A 396 -0.29 2.66 0.41
CA GLY A 396 0.55 3.86 0.48
C GLY A 396 -0.10 5.05 1.17
N MET A 397 -1.36 5.34 0.88
CA MET A 397 -2.02 6.60 1.29
C MET A 397 -3.16 6.45 2.29
N ASN A 398 -3.67 5.25 2.53
CA ASN A 398 -4.72 5.04 3.51
C ASN A 398 -4.15 4.79 4.91
N LEU A 399 -4.94 5.15 5.94
CA LEU A 399 -4.54 4.92 7.33
C LEU A 399 -4.95 3.51 7.77
N TRP A 400 -3.97 2.81 8.34
CA TRP A 400 -4.13 1.45 8.82
C TRP A 400 -3.77 1.36 10.30
N SER A 401 -4.54 0.58 11.04
CA SER A 401 -4.13 0.08 12.35
C SER A 401 -3.05 -0.99 12.17
N SER A 402 -1.94 -0.87 12.87
CA SER A 402 -0.78 -1.76 12.73
C SER A 402 -0.08 -2.00 14.05
N GLU A 403 0.62 -3.12 14.15
CA GLU A 403 1.65 -3.29 15.17
C GLU A 403 2.76 -2.24 14.98
N PRO A 404 3.48 -1.86 16.04
CA PRO A 404 4.58 -0.90 15.95
C PRO A 404 5.63 -1.32 14.94
N LEU A 405 6.21 -0.35 14.24
CA LEU A 405 7.33 -0.61 13.35
C LEU A 405 8.55 -1.09 14.16
N LYS A 406 9.27 -2.09 13.64
CA LYS A 406 10.47 -2.64 14.26
C LYS A 406 11.68 -1.75 13.98
N LEU A 407 11.85 -0.71 14.80
CA LEU A 407 12.88 0.34 14.63
C LEU A 407 14.30 -0.09 15.06
N GLU A 408 14.65 -1.35 14.95
CA GLU A 408 15.98 -1.86 15.26
C GLU A 408 16.97 -1.49 14.15
N LYS A 409 18.19 -1.07 14.57
CA LYS A 409 19.28 -0.84 13.62
C LYS A 409 20.02 -2.13 13.37
N GLU A 410 20.07 -2.55 12.12
CA GLU A 410 20.86 -3.67 11.68
C GLU A 410 22.07 -3.20 10.87
N PRO A 411 23.18 -3.95 10.88
CA PRO A 411 24.33 -3.65 10.02
C PRO A 411 23.91 -3.67 8.55
N TYR A 412 24.45 -2.74 7.76
CA TYR A 412 24.18 -2.68 6.33
C TYR A 412 24.94 -3.79 5.59
N GLU A 413 24.25 -4.50 4.73
CA GLU A 413 24.86 -5.45 3.78
C GLU A 413 25.38 -4.68 2.56
N LEU A 414 26.69 -4.55 2.43
CA LEU A 414 27.31 -3.80 1.33
C LEU A 414 27.67 -4.67 0.12
N GLY A 415 27.37 -5.97 0.19
CA GLY A 415 27.71 -6.93 -0.86
C GLY A 415 29.22 -7.10 -1.07
N LYS A 416 29.60 -7.49 -2.27
CA LYS A 416 31.00 -7.77 -2.64
C LYS A 416 31.77 -6.48 -2.97
N ARG A 417 31.86 -5.55 -2.03
CA ARG A 417 32.59 -4.28 -2.15
C ARG A 417 34.00 -4.43 -1.59
N LEU A 418 35.03 -4.19 -2.42
CA LEU A 418 36.45 -4.26 -2.05
C LEU A 418 36.98 -2.90 -1.59
N GLY A 419 37.56 -2.85 -0.41
CA GLY A 419 38.37 -1.75 0.07
C GLY A 419 39.82 -1.82 -0.41
N ALA A 420 40.64 -0.80 -0.11
CA ALA A 420 42.05 -0.77 -0.51
C ALA A 420 42.86 -1.90 0.15
N GLU A 421 42.59 -2.23 1.41
CA GLU A 421 43.27 -3.33 2.14
C GLU A 421 43.03 -4.69 1.49
N GLN A 422 41.78 -5.00 1.16
CA GLN A 422 41.44 -6.26 0.49
C GLN A 422 42.05 -6.36 -0.92
N LEU A 423 42.11 -5.25 -1.65
CA LEU A 423 42.82 -5.20 -2.95
C LEU A 423 44.32 -5.44 -2.81
N GLU A 424 44.95 -4.91 -1.77
CA GLU A 424 46.35 -5.16 -1.45
C GLU A 424 46.61 -6.63 -1.10
N GLU A 425 45.72 -7.26 -0.34
CA GLU A 425 45.77 -8.71 -0.07
C GLU A 425 45.63 -9.54 -1.36
N TRP A 426 44.72 -9.11 -2.24
CA TRP A 426 44.56 -9.75 -3.56
C TRP A 426 45.81 -9.62 -4.41
N ALA A 427 46.43 -8.44 -4.44
CA ALA A 427 47.67 -8.20 -5.16
C ALA A 427 48.80 -9.11 -4.67
N LYS A 428 48.97 -9.22 -3.33
CA LYS A 428 49.94 -10.12 -2.72
C LYS A 428 49.69 -11.60 -3.04
N ALA A 429 48.43 -11.98 -3.17
CA ALA A 429 48.01 -13.33 -3.55
C ALA A 429 48.04 -13.59 -5.07
N GLY A 430 48.51 -12.62 -5.89
CA GLY A 430 48.51 -12.71 -7.35
C GLY A 430 47.13 -12.68 -8.00
N LYS A 431 46.08 -12.29 -7.23
CA LYS A 431 44.73 -12.13 -7.75
C LYS A 431 44.57 -10.76 -8.40
N LYS A 432 43.80 -10.73 -9.50
CA LYS A 432 43.47 -9.49 -10.23
C LYS A 432 42.02 -9.12 -9.99
N PHE A 433 41.72 -7.86 -9.69
CA PHE A 433 40.37 -7.33 -9.69
C PHE A 433 39.84 -7.22 -11.13
N ARG A 434 38.67 -7.83 -11.36
CA ARG A 434 37.96 -7.84 -12.65
C ARG A 434 36.49 -7.49 -12.39
N ARG A 435 36.09 -6.30 -12.81
CA ARG A 435 34.80 -5.70 -12.41
C ARG A 435 33.56 -6.58 -12.70
N TYR A 436 33.56 -7.29 -13.82
CA TYR A 436 32.41 -8.07 -14.27
C TYR A 436 32.69 -9.58 -14.31
N PHE A 437 33.69 -10.05 -13.59
CA PHE A 437 34.03 -11.45 -13.51
C PHE A 437 33.33 -12.14 -12.34
N ASP A 438 32.71 -13.31 -12.60
CA ASP A 438 32.09 -14.16 -11.59
C ASP A 438 33.16 -14.99 -10.85
N GLN A 439 33.79 -14.37 -9.84
CA GLN A 439 34.89 -14.98 -9.08
C GLN A 439 34.42 -16.19 -8.25
N ASP A 440 33.20 -16.13 -7.72
CA ASP A 440 32.69 -17.09 -6.74
C ASP A 440 31.65 -18.06 -7.32
N GLY A 441 31.30 -17.90 -8.58
CA GLY A 441 30.36 -18.78 -9.25
C GLY A 441 28.88 -18.55 -8.89
N ASP A 442 28.52 -17.35 -8.38
CA ASP A 442 27.16 -17.00 -8.00
C ASP A 442 26.52 -15.91 -8.91
N GLY A 443 27.26 -15.50 -9.96
CA GLY A 443 26.83 -14.47 -10.89
C GLY A 443 27.09 -13.04 -10.41
N ILE A 444 27.51 -12.83 -9.15
CA ILE A 444 27.71 -11.53 -8.54
C ILE A 444 29.20 -11.16 -8.58
N PRO A 445 29.59 -10.12 -9.31
CA PRO A 445 30.99 -9.69 -9.38
C PRO A 445 31.38 -8.89 -8.14
N TYR A 446 32.70 -8.74 -7.93
CA TYR A 446 33.22 -7.77 -6.99
C TYR A 446 33.18 -6.36 -7.56
N ARG A 447 33.03 -5.35 -6.70
CA ARG A 447 33.09 -3.92 -7.10
C ARG A 447 33.95 -3.11 -6.15
N THR A 448 34.46 -2.00 -6.67
CA THR A 448 35.04 -0.90 -5.91
C THR A 448 34.15 0.33 -6.08
N VAL A 449 34.38 1.36 -5.31
CA VAL A 449 33.70 2.66 -5.44
C VAL A 449 34.71 3.79 -5.52
N PRO A 450 34.35 4.95 -6.10
CA PRO A 450 35.19 6.12 -6.12
C PRO A 450 35.75 6.49 -4.73
N GLY A 451 36.97 6.99 -4.69
CA GLY A 451 37.68 7.27 -3.43
C GLY A 451 38.56 6.11 -2.92
N ASN A 452 38.49 4.93 -3.53
CA ASN A 452 39.45 3.85 -3.26
C ASN A 452 40.82 4.22 -3.88
N GLN A 453 41.87 4.29 -3.05
CA GLN A 453 43.21 4.76 -3.47
C GLN A 453 44.07 3.64 -4.04
N HIS A 454 43.65 2.38 -4.05
CA HIS A 454 44.44 1.26 -4.54
C HIS A 454 44.54 1.31 -6.09
N PRO A 455 45.71 1.09 -6.70
CA PRO A 455 45.89 1.16 -8.17
C PRO A 455 44.98 0.21 -8.96
N MET A 456 44.61 -0.94 -8.42
CA MET A 456 43.71 -1.88 -9.06
C MET A 456 42.21 -1.49 -8.94
N ALA A 457 41.85 -0.43 -8.21
CA ALA A 457 40.46 -0.13 -7.93
C ALA A 457 39.72 0.49 -9.14
N SER A 458 40.43 1.08 -10.08
CA SER A 458 39.79 1.81 -11.19
C SER A 458 39.25 0.88 -12.27
N TYR A 459 38.10 1.22 -12.82
CA TYR A 459 37.48 0.55 -13.96
C TYR A 459 36.52 1.52 -14.69
N PHE A 460 36.18 1.20 -15.93
CA PHE A 460 35.14 1.92 -16.65
C PHE A 460 33.78 1.27 -16.43
N THR A 461 32.79 2.11 -16.10
CA THR A 461 31.37 1.70 -16.10
C THR A 461 30.80 1.96 -17.48
N ARG A 462 30.10 0.97 -18.06
CA ARG A 462 29.56 1.07 -19.42
C ARG A 462 28.12 0.55 -19.46
N GLY A 463 27.30 1.25 -20.22
CA GLY A 463 26.03 0.72 -20.72
C GLY A 463 26.17 0.01 -22.08
N SER A 464 27.35 0.09 -22.73
CA SER A 464 27.66 -0.65 -23.96
C SER A 464 28.29 -2.00 -23.66
N GLY A 465 28.45 -2.86 -24.67
CA GLY A 465 29.11 -4.15 -24.59
C GLY A 465 30.49 -4.07 -23.92
N HIS A 466 30.79 -5.02 -23.02
CA HIS A 466 32.04 -5.03 -22.26
C HIS A 466 32.43 -6.47 -21.88
N ASP A 467 33.73 -6.66 -21.71
CA ASP A 467 34.31 -7.89 -21.20
C ASP A 467 34.28 -7.96 -19.65
N ALA A 468 34.79 -9.04 -19.10
CA ALA A 468 34.90 -9.24 -17.65
C ALA A 468 35.85 -8.23 -16.96
N ASP A 469 36.76 -7.59 -17.69
CA ASP A 469 37.70 -6.57 -17.22
C ASP A 469 37.15 -5.13 -17.38
N ALA A 470 35.89 -4.96 -17.75
CA ALA A 470 35.23 -3.68 -18.01
C ALA A 470 35.78 -2.92 -19.25
N LYS A 471 36.40 -3.60 -20.17
CA LYS A 471 36.81 -3.04 -21.45
C LYS A 471 35.65 -3.14 -22.43
N TYR A 472 35.56 -2.18 -23.35
CA TYR A 472 34.63 -2.27 -24.45
C TYR A 472 34.89 -3.54 -25.28
N SER A 473 33.85 -4.29 -25.57
CA SER A 473 33.90 -5.50 -26.38
C SER A 473 32.63 -5.66 -27.20
N GLU A 474 32.76 -6.07 -28.46
CA GLU A 474 31.70 -6.51 -29.36
C GLU A 474 31.86 -8.03 -29.67
N ASP A 475 32.77 -8.71 -28.96
CA ASP A 475 32.97 -10.15 -29.10
C ASP A 475 31.72 -10.91 -28.62
N GLU A 476 31.25 -11.85 -29.43
CA GLU A 476 30.03 -12.63 -29.14
C GLU A 476 30.15 -13.48 -27.89
N ASN A 477 31.34 -13.93 -27.49
CA ASN A 477 31.55 -14.73 -26.29
C ASN A 477 31.52 -13.86 -25.03
N ASP A 478 32.08 -12.64 -25.10
CA ASP A 478 32.00 -11.67 -24.01
C ASP A 478 30.55 -11.25 -23.78
N TYR A 479 29.81 -10.93 -24.85
CA TYR A 479 28.40 -10.57 -24.77
C TYR A 479 27.57 -11.70 -24.14
N LYS A 480 27.71 -12.92 -24.64
CA LYS A 480 27.03 -14.09 -24.09
C LYS A 480 27.39 -14.34 -22.62
N TYR A 481 28.67 -14.24 -22.27
CA TYR A 481 29.14 -14.39 -20.89
C TYR A 481 28.47 -13.41 -19.93
N ILE A 482 28.40 -12.13 -20.29
CA ILE A 482 27.78 -11.10 -19.45
C ILE A 482 26.28 -11.38 -19.23
N LEU A 483 25.54 -11.70 -20.30
CA LEU A 483 24.11 -12.01 -20.20
C LEU A 483 23.84 -13.24 -19.34
N ASP A 484 24.58 -14.34 -19.56
CA ASP A 484 24.44 -15.58 -18.79
C ASP A 484 24.80 -15.34 -17.30
N ARG A 485 25.81 -14.53 -17.02
CA ARG A 485 26.21 -14.20 -15.66
C ARG A 485 25.16 -13.33 -14.94
N VAL A 486 24.61 -12.32 -15.60
CA VAL A 486 23.55 -11.48 -15.02
C VAL A 486 22.30 -12.31 -14.77
N ARG A 487 21.91 -13.22 -15.67
CA ARG A 487 20.84 -14.19 -15.44
C ARG A 487 21.12 -15.08 -14.21
N LYS A 488 22.34 -15.61 -14.08
CA LYS A 488 22.75 -16.42 -12.92
C LYS A 488 22.67 -15.63 -11.62
N LYS A 489 23.07 -14.35 -11.62
CA LYS A 489 22.92 -13.45 -10.48
C LYS A 489 21.45 -13.33 -10.04
N PHE A 490 20.53 -13.18 -10.98
CA PHE A 490 19.11 -13.12 -10.71
C PHE A 490 18.58 -14.45 -10.12
N GLU A 491 19.02 -15.60 -10.65
CA GLU A 491 18.68 -16.92 -10.07
C GLU A 491 19.26 -17.10 -8.65
N THR A 492 20.44 -16.54 -8.38
CA THR A 492 20.99 -16.51 -7.02
C THR A 492 20.11 -15.70 -6.07
N ALA A 493 19.52 -14.58 -6.53
CA ALA A 493 18.64 -13.74 -5.72
C ALA A 493 17.41 -14.49 -5.21
N ARG A 494 16.92 -15.50 -5.94
CA ARG A 494 15.79 -16.35 -5.56
C ARG A 494 15.93 -16.98 -4.17
N LYS A 495 17.16 -17.23 -3.72
CA LYS A 495 17.47 -17.83 -2.41
C LYS A 495 17.41 -16.82 -1.25
N PHE A 496 17.39 -15.52 -1.55
CA PHE A 496 17.53 -14.45 -0.55
C PHE A 496 16.28 -13.56 -0.42
N VAL A 497 15.47 -13.47 -1.47
CA VAL A 497 14.24 -12.69 -1.42
C VAL A 497 13.26 -13.19 -0.35
N PRO A 498 12.37 -12.35 0.17
CA PRO A 498 11.41 -12.75 1.19
C PRO A 498 10.58 -13.96 0.77
N LYS A 499 10.59 -14.99 1.62
CA LYS A 499 9.75 -16.17 1.42
C LYS A 499 8.27 -15.83 1.51
N PRO A 500 7.38 -16.57 0.83
CA PRO A 500 5.95 -16.41 0.96
C PRO A 500 5.48 -16.71 2.39
N ILE A 501 4.34 -16.14 2.77
CA ILE A 501 3.59 -16.58 3.96
C ILE A 501 2.63 -17.67 3.51
N ILE A 502 2.69 -18.83 4.14
CA ILE A 502 1.91 -20.00 3.75
C ILE A 502 1.16 -20.57 4.95
N GLU A 503 -0.14 -20.80 4.77
CA GLU A 503 -0.98 -21.51 5.74
C GLU A 503 -1.58 -22.75 5.07
N ARG A 504 -1.51 -23.90 5.74
CA ARG A 504 -2.01 -25.19 5.24
C ARG A 504 -2.94 -25.86 6.23
N GLU A 505 -4.06 -26.37 5.72
CA GLU A 505 -4.95 -27.29 6.44
C GLU A 505 -4.84 -28.68 5.79
N ARG A 506 -4.69 -29.72 6.60
CA ARG A 506 -4.48 -31.09 6.12
C ARG A 506 -5.62 -31.57 5.22
N GLY A 507 -5.29 -32.11 4.07
CA GLY A 507 -6.25 -32.67 3.11
C GLY A 507 -6.91 -31.66 2.19
N VAL A 508 -6.64 -30.35 2.34
CA VAL A 508 -7.17 -29.32 1.46
C VAL A 508 -6.31 -29.23 0.19
N LYS A 509 -6.96 -29.29 -0.97
CA LYS A 509 -6.34 -29.24 -2.31
C LYS A 509 -6.66 -27.96 -3.09
N THR A 510 -7.40 -27.05 -2.49
CA THR A 510 -7.71 -25.74 -3.06
C THR A 510 -6.84 -24.69 -2.39
N GLY A 511 -6.09 -23.92 -3.17
CA GLY A 511 -5.26 -22.83 -2.72
C GLY A 511 -5.83 -21.46 -3.08
N ILE A 512 -5.67 -20.47 -2.21
CA ILE A 512 -5.83 -19.06 -2.55
C ILE A 512 -4.45 -18.40 -2.47
N VAL A 513 -4.08 -17.69 -3.52
CA VAL A 513 -2.83 -16.95 -3.64
C VAL A 513 -3.15 -15.47 -3.83
N CYS A 514 -2.44 -14.61 -3.14
CA CYS A 514 -2.54 -13.16 -3.34
C CYS A 514 -1.20 -12.46 -3.10
N TYR A 515 -1.16 -11.15 -3.29
CA TYR A 515 -0.01 -10.30 -2.99
C TYR A 515 -0.45 -8.86 -2.71
N GLY A 516 0.44 -8.07 -2.11
CA GLY A 516 0.19 -6.66 -1.85
C GLY A 516 -1.05 -6.40 -0.98
N SER A 517 -1.76 -5.31 -1.25
CA SER A 517 -2.96 -4.90 -0.51
C SER A 517 -4.15 -5.88 -0.62
N SER A 518 -4.06 -6.89 -1.49
CA SER A 518 -5.05 -7.98 -1.53
C SER A 518 -4.99 -8.90 -0.30
N TYR A 519 -3.98 -8.75 0.57
CA TYR A 519 -3.82 -9.55 1.79
C TYR A 519 -5.03 -9.48 2.72
N GLU A 520 -5.43 -8.27 3.12
CA GLU A 520 -6.54 -8.09 4.07
C GLU A 520 -7.90 -8.57 3.55
N PRO A 521 -8.33 -8.25 2.32
CA PRO A 521 -9.59 -8.78 1.81
C PRO A 521 -9.58 -10.29 1.61
N VAL A 522 -8.44 -10.89 1.25
CA VAL A 522 -8.33 -12.35 1.11
C VAL A 522 -8.39 -13.05 2.47
N ARG A 523 -7.81 -12.47 3.52
CA ARG A 523 -7.92 -13.00 4.89
C ARG A 523 -9.38 -13.13 5.31
N GLU A 524 -10.17 -12.08 5.16
CA GLU A 524 -11.60 -12.08 5.45
C GLU A 524 -12.40 -13.00 4.51
N ALA A 525 -12.06 -12.99 3.21
CA ALA A 525 -12.72 -13.85 2.24
C ALA A 525 -12.56 -15.34 2.57
N ARG A 526 -11.41 -15.78 3.06
CA ARG A 526 -11.17 -17.16 3.50
C ARG A 526 -12.08 -17.56 4.65
N ASP A 527 -12.27 -16.69 5.64
CA ASP A 527 -13.17 -16.96 6.76
C ASP A 527 -14.63 -17.08 6.28
N ARG A 528 -15.05 -16.19 5.38
CA ARG A 528 -16.39 -16.24 4.76
C ARG A 528 -16.57 -17.49 3.87
N LEU A 529 -15.56 -17.92 3.13
CA LEU A 529 -15.57 -19.15 2.33
C LEU A 529 -15.67 -20.39 3.22
N LYS A 530 -14.86 -20.43 4.29
CA LYS A 530 -14.88 -21.50 5.28
C LYS A 530 -16.25 -21.64 5.96
N ALA A 531 -16.88 -20.53 6.33
CA ALA A 531 -18.24 -20.52 6.88
C ALA A 531 -19.28 -21.09 5.90
N ARG A 532 -19.03 -21.02 4.59
CA ARG A 532 -19.86 -21.58 3.53
C ARG A 532 -19.43 -22.99 3.08
N GLY A 533 -18.50 -23.63 3.81
CA GLY A 533 -18.05 -25.00 3.55
C GLY A 533 -16.88 -25.16 2.58
N LEU A 534 -16.32 -24.06 2.02
CA LEU A 534 -15.17 -24.11 1.15
C LEU A 534 -13.88 -23.79 1.94
N LYS A 535 -13.13 -24.85 2.28
CA LYS A 535 -11.82 -24.72 2.93
C LYS A 535 -10.71 -24.47 1.92
N THR A 536 -9.78 -23.60 2.26
CA THR A 536 -8.70 -23.21 1.36
C THR A 536 -7.37 -23.11 2.11
N ASN A 537 -6.30 -23.61 1.49
CA ASN A 537 -4.95 -23.24 1.87
C ASN A 537 -4.64 -21.83 1.36
N TYR A 538 -3.62 -21.21 1.93
CA TYR A 538 -3.31 -19.81 1.64
C TYR A 538 -1.83 -19.60 1.36
N MET A 539 -1.52 -18.73 0.39
CA MET A 539 -0.18 -18.24 0.14
C MET A 539 -0.20 -16.76 -0.21
N LEU A 540 0.64 -15.99 0.46
CA LEU A 540 0.96 -14.61 0.13
C LEU A 540 2.32 -14.54 -0.55
N ILE A 541 2.36 -14.15 -1.82
CA ILE A 541 3.60 -13.86 -2.55
C ILE A 541 4.12 -12.51 -2.05
N ARG A 542 5.41 -12.47 -1.69
CA ARG A 542 6.04 -11.29 -1.08
C ARG A 542 7.18 -10.70 -1.91
N ALA A 543 7.64 -11.44 -2.90
CA ALA A 543 8.74 -11.00 -3.76
C ALA A 543 8.80 -11.75 -5.10
N LEU A 544 9.49 -11.17 -6.05
CA LEU A 544 10.01 -11.81 -7.25
C LEU A 544 11.54 -11.70 -7.25
N PRO A 545 12.26 -12.71 -7.78
CA PRO A 545 11.80 -13.95 -8.39
C PRO A 545 11.09 -14.89 -7.41
N LEU A 546 10.22 -15.76 -7.93
CA LEU A 546 9.48 -16.73 -7.11
C LEU A 546 10.43 -17.70 -6.41
N THR A 547 10.26 -17.92 -5.11
CA THR A 547 11.06 -18.86 -4.33
C THR A 547 10.62 -20.31 -4.55
N GLY A 548 11.43 -21.27 -4.09
CA GLY A 548 11.08 -22.71 -4.18
C GLY A 548 9.76 -23.03 -3.47
N GLU A 549 9.51 -22.41 -2.31
CA GLU A 549 8.29 -22.60 -1.53
C GLU A 549 7.01 -22.19 -2.29
N VAL A 550 7.11 -21.17 -3.18
CA VAL A 550 5.99 -20.79 -4.07
C VAL A 550 5.72 -21.93 -5.04
N ARG A 551 6.76 -22.45 -5.69
CA ARG A 551 6.66 -23.56 -6.63
C ARG A 551 6.05 -24.80 -5.99
N ASP A 552 6.52 -25.16 -4.80
CA ASP A 552 6.03 -26.31 -4.04
C ASP A 552 4.54 -26.16 -3.72
N PHE A 553 4.13 -24.99 -3.22
CA PHE A 553 2.73 -24.72 -2.93
C PHE A 553 1.85 -24.85 -4.18
N LEU A 554 2.27 -24.29 -5.30
CA LEU A 554 1.50 -24.35 -6.55
C LEU A 554 1.38 -25.80 -7.06
N ALA A 555 2.44 -26.61 -6.92
CA ALA A 555 2.43 -28.00 -7.34
C ALA A 555 1.50 -28.88 -6.49
N GLU A 556 1.39 -28.62 -5.18
CA GLU A 556 0.61 -29.40 -4.21
C GLU A 556 -0.91 -29.31 -4.39
N HIS A 557 -1.42 -28.27 -5.09
CA HIS A 557 -2.85 -27.98 -5.21
C HIS A 557 -3.42 -28.38 -6.57
N ASP A 558 -4.71 -28.74 -6.58
CA ASP A 558 -5.47 -29.09 -7.79
C ASP A 558 -6.11 -27.83 -8.42
N THR A 559 -6.52 -26.88 -7.59
CA THR A 559 -7.10 -25.60 -7.99
C THR A 559 -6.48 -24.47 -7.20
N ILE A 560 -6.09 -23.39 -7.87
CA ILE A 560 -5.44 -22.22 -7.30
C ILE A 560 -6.18 -20.97 -7.72
N TYR A 561 -6.84 -20.30 -6.79
CA TYR A 561 -7.43 -18.98 -7.00
C TYR A 561 -6.39 -17.91 -6.76
N LEU A 562 -5.95 -17.21 -7.84
CA LEU A 562 -4.96 -16.14 -7.73
C LEU A 562 -5.67 -14.79 -7.79
N VAL A 563 -5.62 -14.03 -6.70
CA VAL A 563 -6.32 -12.75 -6.53
C VAL A 563 -5.39 -11.60 -6.90
N GLU A 564 -5.81 -10.80 -7.88
CA GLU A 564 -5.05 -9.69 -8.44
C GLU A 564 -5.89 -8.42 -8.63
N GLN A 565 -5.25 -7.27 -8.47
CA GLN A 565 -5.87 -5.96 -8.73
C GLN A 565 -5.45 -5.41 -10.09
N ASN A 566 -5.54 -6.23 -11.13
CA ASN A 566 -5.32 -5.85 -12.52
C ASN A 566 -6.17 -6.72 -13.46
N ARG A 567 -6.42 -6.24 -14.69
CA ARG A 567 -7.22 -6.93 -15.70
C ARG A 567 -6.50 -8.12 -16.33
N ASP A 568 -5.20 -8.00 -16.48
CA ASP A 568 -4.43 -8.88 -17.37
C ASP A 568 -3.75 -10.04 -16.64
N ALA A 569 -4.11 -10.28 -15.34
CA ALA A 569 -3.61 -11.39 -14.55
C ALA A 569 -2.05 -11.46 -14.57
N GLN A 570 -1.38 -10.34 -14.29
CA GLN A 570 0.05 -10.18 -14.48
C GLN A 570 0.89 -11.13 -13.64
N MET A 571 0.53 -11.35 -12.38
CA MET A 571 1.23 -12.33 -11.53
C MET A 571 0.97 -13.75 -12.01
N ALA A 572 -0.26 -14.08 -12.42
CA ALA A 572 -0.57 -15.39 -13.01
C ALA A 572 0.23 -15.64 -14.30
N ALA A 573 0.44 -14.62 -15.12
CA ALA A 573 1.28 -14.70 -16.31
C ALA A 573 2.75 -15.01 -15.95
N ILE A 574 3.30 -14.31 -14.96
CA ILE A 574 4.67 -14.55 -14.45
C ILE A 574 4.80 -15.97 -13.88
N VAL A 575 3.82 -16.41 -13.09
CA VAL A 575 3.80 -17.78 -12.55
C VAL A 575 3.78 -18.83 -13.66
N LYS A 576 2.97 -18.64 -14.69
CA LYS A 576 2.87 -19.54 -15.85
C LYS A 576 4.15 -19.56 -16.69
N ASP A 577 4.85 -18.45 -16.81
CA ASP A 577 6.16 -18.37 -17.49
C ASP A 577 7.23 -19.14 -16.73
N GLU A 578 7.28 -18.99 -15.40
CA GLU A 578 8.27 -19.65 -14.55
C GLU A 578 7.93 -21.14 -14.25
N GLN A 579 6.65 -21.52 -14.30
CA GLN A 579 6.15 -22.87 -13.96
C GLN A 579 4.95 -23.24 -14.84
N PRO A 580 5.18 -23.57 -16.12
CA PRO A 580 4.10 -23.80 -17.11
C PRO A 580 3.14 -24.94 -16.71
N GLU A 581 3.62 -25.96 -16.00
CA GLU A 581 2.85 -27.14 -15.58
C GLU A 581 1.70 -26.83 -14.61
N VAL A 582 1.76 -25.69 -13.89
CA VAL A 582 0.66 -25.27 -13.00
C VAL A 582 -0.37 -24.38 -13.69
N GLY A 583 -0.12 -23.96 -14.93
CA GLY A 583 -0.94 -22.99 -15.65
C GLY A 583 -2.42 -23.35 -15.72
N ALA A 584 -2.74 -24.62 -15.93
CA ALA A 584 -4.10 -25.14 -16.02
C ALA A 584 -4.85 -25.14 -14.68
N LYS A 585 -4.14 -25.07 -13.56
CA LYS A 585 -4.69 -25.09 -12.21
C LYS A 585 -5.06 -23.69 -11.70
N ILE A 586 -4.57 -22.63 -12.37
CA ILE A 586 -4.75 -21.25 -11.93
C ILE A 586 -6.06 -20.68 -12.46
N VAL A 587 -6.91 -20.29 -11.55
CA VAL A 587 -8.13 -19.54 -11.77
C VAL A 587 -7.91 -18.11 -11.31
N SER A 588 -7.93 -17.16 -12.23
CA SER A 588 -7.72 -15.75 -11.90
C SER A 588 -8.97 -15.15 -11.27
N VAL A 589 -8.78 -14.43 -10.16
CA VAL A 589 -9.78 -13.64 -9.45
C VAL A 589 -9.34 -12.18 -9.57
N LEU A 590 -9.99 -11.43 -10.48
CA LEU A 590 -9.51 -10.13 -10.93
C LEU A 590 -10.45 -9.00 -10.46
N VAL A 591 -9.92 -8.05 -9.70
CA VAL A 591 -10.63 -6.84 -9.26
C VAL A 591 -9.86 -5.62 -9.74
N TYR A 592 -10.43 -4.87 -10.68
CA TYR A 592 -9.75 -3.73 -11.35
C TYR A 592 -10.67 -2.52 -11.56
N ASN A 593 -11.53 -2.25 -10.60
CA ASN A 593 -12.46 -1.12 -10.61
C ASN A 593 -11.88 0.19 -10.06
N GLY A 594 -10.61 0.19 -9.67
CA GLY A 594 -9.91 1.34 -9.09
C GLY A 594 -10.20 1.59 -7.61
N LEU A 595 -10.96 0.71 -6.96
CA LEU A 595 -11.26 0.78 -5.53
C LEU A 595 -10.48 -0.31 -4.77
N PRO A 596 -10.22 -0.12 -3.46
CA PRO A 596 -9.69 -1.19 -2.63
C PRO A 596 -10.58 -2.42 -2.68
N VAL A 597 -9.97 -3.60 -2.83
CA VAL A 597 -10.67 -4.88 -2.94
C VAL A 597 -11.50 -5.16 -1.68
N THR A 598 -12.66 -5.76 -1.86
CA THR A 598 -13.50 -6.24 -0.77
C THR A 598 -13.47 -7.76 -0.67
N ALA A 599 -13.72 -8.30 0.51
CA ALA A 599 -13.83 -9.75 0.71
C ALA A 599 -15.00 -10.35 -0.09
N GLY A 600 -16.10 -9.61 -0.27
CA GLY A 600 -17.26 -10.07 -1.03
C GLY A 600 -16.98 -10.23 -2.51
N GLU A 601 -16.22 -9.30 -3.13
CA GLU A 601 -15.79 -9.42 -4.53
C GLU A 601 -14.96 -10.69 -4.75
N VAL A 602 -14.05 -11.00 -3.83
CA VAL A 602 -13.22 -12.22 -3.88
C VAL A 602 -14.08 -13.47 -3.71
N VAL A 603 -14.93 -13.50 -2.67
CA VAL A 603 -15.84 -14.63 -2.38
C VAL A 603 -16.75 -14.91 -3.56
N LYS A 604 -17.36 -13.87 -4.13
CA LYS A 604 -18.29 -14.02 -5.26
C LYS A 604 -17.59 -14.66 -6.46
N GLN A 605 -16.44 -14.13 -6.89
CA GLN A 605 -15.73 -14.67 -8.06
C GLN A 605 -15.27 -16.12 -7.83
N ILE A 606 -14.82 -16.47 -6.63
CA ILE A 606 -14.42 -17.84 -6.29
C ILE A 606 -15.62 -18.80 -6.36
N PHE A 607 -16.79 -18.41 -5.81
CA PHE A 607 -17.98 -19.25 -5.88
C PHE A 607 -18.49 -19.39 -7.31
N ASP A 608 -18.54 -18.31 -8.08
CA ASP A 608 -18.96 -18.36 -9.49
C ASP A 608 -18.06 -19.30 -10.31
N ALA A 609 -16.74 -19.25 -10.08
CA ALA A 609 -15.79 -20.16 -10.73
C ALA A 609 -15.96 -21.62 -10.26
N ALA A 610 -16.14 -21.86 -8.96
CA ALA A 610 -16.32 -23.21 -8.41
C ALA A 610 -17.61 -23.88 -8.90
N GLN A 611 -18.69 -23.11 -9.04
CA GLN A 611 -19.94 -23.61 -9.60
C GLN A 611 -19.82 -23.93 -11.08
N SER A 612 -19.09 -23.12 -11.83
CA SER A 612 -18.86 -23.35 -13.28
C SER A 612 -17.99 -24.58 -13.56
N ALA A 613 -17.15 -24.98 -12.61
CA ALA A 613 -16.29 -26.17 -12.69
C ALA A 613 -17.02 -27.48 -12.35
N GLN A 614 -18.19 -27.43 -11.70
CA GLN A 614 -18.99 -28.63 -11.45
C GLN A 614 -19.62 -29.11 -12.78
N PRO A 615 -19.50 -30.40 -13.14
CA PRO A 615 -20.19 -30.90 -14.33
C PRO A 615 -21.69 -30.66 -14.15
N LYS A 616 -22.30 -29.97 -15.12
CA LYS A 616 -23.75 -29.85 -15.19
C LYS A 616 -24.29 -31.27 -15.16
N THR A 617 -24.84 -31.73 -14.03
CA THR A 617 -25.62 -32.97 -13.97
C THR A 617 -26.70 -32.82 -15.02
N ALA A 618 -26.57 -33.60 -16.09
CA ALA A 618 -27.61 -33.70 -17.11
C ALA A 618 -28.89 -34.12 -16.38
N THR A 619 -29.82 -33.20 -16.26
CA THR A 619 -31.19 -33.54 -15.95
C THR A 619 -31.72 -34.35 -17.10
N ALA A 620 -31.79 -35.67 -16.91
CA ALA A 620 -32.47 -36.59 -17.81
C ALA A 620 -33.99 -36.35 -17.78
#